data_036b40099d4ff1f4256f33e470824d4d
#
_entry.id   036b40099d4ff1f4256f33e470824d4d
#
_cell.length_a   1.000
_cell.length_b   1.000
_cell.length_c   1.000
_cell.angle_alpha   90.00
_cell.angle_beta   90.00
_cell.angle_gamma   90.00
#
_symmetry.space_group_name_H-M   'P 1'
#
loop_
_entity.id
_entity.type
_entity.pdbx_description
1 polymer ?
#
loop_
_entity_poly.entity_id
_entity_poly.type
_entity_poly.pdbx_seq_one_letter_code
_entity_poly.pdbx_strand_id
1 'polypeptide(L)'
;MFMLSGATAVAQQRPHYTQYIMNNYIVNPAISGIENYVDVKLSMRKQWVGIDGAPSTFYLTAHGPIGKTDEKQTATSFNRDGENPRGKRYWEDYTAAAPHHGVGVNIMNYKTGYINRLYATASYAYHVGINANTNLAAGFGLGFSGTNIDRSKIELANPFDPAINAATGESNKINPELNAGLWLYSSSYFAGISAQQIIPSQFILT
;
A
#
# COMPACT_ATOMS: atom_id res chain seq x y z
N MET A 1 -21.12 22.44 -24.52
CA MET A 1 -22.03 21.80 -23.53
C MET A 1 -21.46 20.42 -23.24
N PHE A 2 -20.59 20.29 -22.21
CA PHE A 2 -20.00 19.01 -21.80
C PHE A 2 -20.99 18.29 -20.91
N MET A 3 -21.55 17.18 -21.37
CA MET A 3 -22.32 16.27 -20.52
C MET A 3 -21.32 15.49 -19.64
N LEU A 4 -21.28 15.79 -18.35
CA LEU A 4 -20.67 14.96 -17.34
C LEU A 4 -21.58 13.74 -17.14
N SER A 5 -21.26 12.61 -17.76
CA SER A 5 -21.89 11.33 -17.45
C SER A 5 -21.51 10.93 -16.03
N GLY A 6 -22.46 10.95 -15.12
CA GLY A 6 -22.27 10.51 -13.73
C GLY A 6 -21.95 9.03 -13.70
N ALA A 7 -20.68 8.69 -13.47
CA ALA A 7 -20.29 7.36 -13.10
C ALA A 7 -20.78 7.08 -11.68
N THR A 8 -21.63 6.06 -11.51
CA THR A 8 -22.01 5.57 -10.18
C THR A 8 -20.78 4.95 -9.52
N ALA A 9 -20.11 5.69 -8.67
CA ALA A 9 -18.99 5.19 -7.89
C ALA A 9 -19.51 4.36 -6.71
N VAL A 10 -19.37 3.05 -6.76
CA VAL A 10 -19.58 2.16 -5.61
C VAL A 10 -18.30 2.21 -4.78
N ALA A 11 -18.27 3.06 -3.78
CA ALA A 11 -17.11 3.21 -2.89
C ALA A 11 -17.10 2.10 -1.84
N GLN A 12 -16.07 1.25 -1.87
CA GLN A 12 -15.77 0.33 -0.78
C GLN A 12 -14.79 0.99 0.18
N GLN A 13 -15.15 1.07 1.46
CA GLN A 13 -14.29 1.66 2.48
C GLN A 13 -13.18 0.69 2.88
N ARG A 14 -11.93 1.06 2.61
CA ARG A 14 -10.75 0.44 3.23
C ARG A 14 -10.59 0.93 4.68
N PRO A 15 -9.97 0.12 5.55
CA PRO A 15 -9.56 0.59 6.86
C PRO A 15 -8.68 1.84 6.73
N HIS A 16 -9.03 2.92 7.44
CA HIS A 16 -8.26 4.15 7.40
C HIS A 16 -6.89 3.97 8.07
N TYR A 17 -5.83 4.16 7.29
CA TYR A 17 -4.46 4.29 7.80
C TYR A 17 -4.22 5.71 8.29
N THR A 18 -4.22 5.91 9.59
CA THR A 18 -3.89 7.23 10.17
C THR A 18 -2.39 7.55 10.11
N GLN A 19 -1.54 6.55 9.88
CA GLN A 19 -0.08 6.70 9.84
C GLN A 19 0.53 6.47 8.45
N TYR A 20 -0.22 6.76 7.38
CA TYR A 20 0.25 6.60 6.00
C TYR A 20 1.50 7.45 5.70
N ILE A 21 1.72 8.55 6.43
CA ILE A 21 2.90 9.42 6.28
C ILE A 21 4.21 8.64 6.55
N MET A 22 4.16 7.65 7.45
CA MET A 22 5.34 6.82 7.74
C MET A 22 5.59 5.72 6.71
N ASN A 23 4.58 5.40 5.88
CA ASN A 23 4.68 4.36 4.86
C ASN A 23 3.80 4.68 3.65
N ASN A 24 4.25 5.64 2.84
CA ASN A 24 3.56 6.08 1.64
C ASN A 24 3.43 4.97 0.58
N TYR A 25 4.27 3.93 0.64
CA TYR A 25 4.21 2.78 -0.25
C TYR A 25 2.86 2.03 -0.17
N ILE A 26 2.21 1.99 1.00
CA ILE A 26 0.88 1.37 1.15
C ILE A 26 -0.17 2.06 0.28
N VAL A 27 -0.01 3.38 0.07
CA VAL A 27 -0.97 4.21 -0.66
C VAL A 27 -0.69 4.24 -2.16
N ASN A 28 0.58 4.16 -2.55
CA ASN A 28 0.96 4.30 -3.95
C ASN A 28 2.03 3.26 -4.36
N PRO A 29 1.71 2.32 -5.27
CA PRO A 29 2.64 1.30 -5.72
C PRO A 29 3.84 1.86 -6.50
N ALA A 30 3.75 3.08 -7.04
CA ALA A 30 4.84 3.74 -7.76
C ALA A 30 6.03 4.09 -6.84
N ILE A 31 5.89 4.01 -5.53
CA ILE A 31 6.97 4.25 -4.56
C ILE A 31 7.90 3.04 -4.43
N SER A 32 7.51 1.86 -4.94
CA SER A 32 8.37 0.68 -4.88
C SER A 32 9.75 0.96 -5.47
N GLY A 33 10.81 0.75 -4.69
CA GLY A 33 12.18 0.91 -5.18
C GLY A 33 12.70 2.34 -5.25
N ILE A 34 12.00 3.31 -4.65
CA ILE A 34 12.48 4.70 -4.58
C ILE A 34 13.79 4.83 -3.83
N GLU A 35 13.98 4.04 -2.77
CA GLU A 35 15.18 4.03 -1.94
C GLU A 35 16.34 3.28 -2.63
N ASN A 36 17.56 3.46 -2.09
CA ASN A 36 18.75 2.74 -2.57
C ASN A 36 18.96 1.39 -1.86
N TYR A 37 18.02 1.01 -1.02
CA TYR A 37 18.05 -0.21 -0.20
C TYR A 37 16.66 -0.87 -0.17
N VAL A 38 16.61 -2.09 0.33
CA VAL A 38 15.35 -2.76 0.61
C VAL A 38 14.76 -2.18 1.88
N ASP A 39 13.62 -1.48 1.75
CA ASP A 39 12.89 -0.91 2.88
C ASP A 39 11.86 -1.93 3.37
N VAL A 40 12.00 -2.36 4.61
CA VAL A 40 11.08 -3.29 5.27
C VAL A 40 10.44 -2.62 6.47
N LYS A 41 9.12 -2.53 6.46
CA LYS A 41 8.34 -1.96 7.56
C LYS A 41 7.35 -2.96 8.10
N LEU A 42 7.39 -3.15 9.41
CA LEU A 42 6.45 -3.96 10.17
C LEU A 42 5.74 -3.07 11.17
N SER A 43 4.42 -3.16 11.25
CA SER A 43 3.64 -2.46 12.27
C SER A 43 2.50 -3.30 12.78
N MET A 44 2.25 -3.18 14.08
CA MET A 44 1.13 -3.78 14.77
C MET A 44 0.43 -2.73 15.62
N ARG A 45 -0.88 -2.61 15.44
CA ARG A 45 -1.71 -1.69 16.21
C ARG A 45 -2.87 -2.44 16.83
N LYS A 46 -3.07 -2.29 18.13
CA LYS A 46 -4.24 -2.76 18.85
C LYS A 46 -4.94 -1.58 19.49
N GLN A 47 -6.22 -1.42 19.22
CA GLN A 47 -7.05 -0.34 19.80
C GLN A 47 -7.90 -0.93 20.92
N TRP A 48 -8.26 -0.11 21.91
CA TRP A 48 -9.16 -0.47 23.02
C TRP A 48 -8.77 -1.78 23.71
N VAL A 49 -7.53 -1.84 24.17
CA VAL A 49 -7.00 -3.02 24.86
C VAL A 49 -7.85 -3.35 26.10
N GLY A 50 -8.31 -4.61 26.20
CA GLY A 50 -9.21 -5.06 27.28
C GLY A 50 -10.66 -5.23 26.85
N ILE A 51 -11.04 -4.82 25.63
CA ILE A 51 -12.38 -5.01 25.09
C ILE A 51 -12.36 -6.19 24.12
N ASP A 52 -13.32 -7.12 24.25
CA ASP A 52 -13.49 -8.23 23.30
C ASP A 52 -13.88 -7.70 21.92
N GLY A 53 -13.26 -8.27 20.88
CA GLY A 53 -13.49 -7.80 19.51
C GLY A 53 -12.80 -6.48 19.15
N ALA A 54 -11.92 -5.96 20.02
CA ALA A 54 -11.20 -4.72 19.77
C ALA A 54 -10.42 -4.73 18.46
N PRO A 55 -10.45 -3.63 17.68
CA PRO A 55 -9.76 -3.55 16.40
C PRO A 55 -8.27 -3.77 16.52
N SER A 56 -7.72 -4.61 15.65
CA SER A 56 -6.29 -4.82 15.51
C SER A 56 -5.88 -4.74 14.05
N THR A 57 -4.76 -4.10 13.80
CA THR A 57 -4.18 -3.96 12.47
C THR A 57 -2.75 -4.45 12.52
N PHE A 58 -2.39 -5.28 11.58
CA PHE A 58 -1.03 -5.72 11.34
C PHE A 58 -0.70 -5.43 9.88
N TYR A 59 0.46 -4.85 9.61
CA TYR A 59 0.97 -4.77 8.25
C TYR A 59 2.48 -5.05 8.17
N LEU A 60 2.86 -5.66 7.07
CA LEU A 60 4.22 -5.89 6.63
C LEU A 60 4.34 -5.35 5.21
N THR A 61 5.29 -4.46 5.00
CA THR A 61 5.68 -3.99 3.66
C THR A 61 7.16 -4.22 3.46
N ALA A 62 7.52 -4.62 2.25
CA ALA A 62 8.90 -4.71 1.83
C ALA A 62 8.99 -4.26 0.36
N HIS A 63 9.88 -3.34 0.06
CA HIS A 63 10.13 -2.93 -1.32
C HIS A 63 11.59 -2.53 -1.52
N GLY A 64 12.07 -2.67 -2.75
CA GLY A 64 13.45 -2.32 -3.06
C GLY A 64 13.66 -2.14 -4.55
N PRO A 65 14.77 -1.49 -4.94
CA PRO A 65 15.14 -1.26 -6.32
C PRO A 65 15.77 -2.51 -6.95
N ILE A 66 15.59 -2.62 -8.27
CA ILE A 66 16.29 -3.59 -9.13
C ILE A 66 17.00 -2.81 -10.22
N GLY A 67 18.31 -3.05 -10.36
CA GLY A 67 19.12 -2.42 -11.41
C GLY A 67 19.39 -0.92 -11.16
N LYS A 68 19.23 -0.46 -9.92
CA LYS A 68 19.64 0.89 -9.53
C LYS A 68 21.15 0.92 -9.34
N THR A 69 21.84 1.55 -10.28
CA THR A 69 23.29 1.62 -10.31
C THR A 69 23.86 2.86 -9.60
N ASP A 70 22.97 3.69 -9.05
CA ASP A 70 23.36 4.89 -8.31
C ASP A 70 23.98 4.48 -6.97
N GLU A 71 25.28 4.41 -6.93
CA GLU A 71 26.06 4.19 -5.69
C GLU A 71 26.04 5.43 -4.76
N LYS A 72 24.98 6.24 -4.82
CA LYS A 72 24.83 7.36 -3.90
C LYS A 72 24.58 6.82 -2.51
N GLN A 73 25.57 7.03 -1.67
CA GLN A 73 25.45 6.72 -0.26
C GLN A 73 24.27 7.50 0.33
N THR A 74 23.49 6.85 1.18
CA THR A 74 22.42 7.52 1.90
C THR A 74 22.97 8.55 2.89
N ALA A 75 22.15 9.51 3.33
CA ALA A 75 22.55 10.49 4.33
C ALA A 75 23.07 9.88 5.65
N THR A 76 22.68 8.61 5.91
CA THR A 76 23.05 7.85 7.11
C THR A 76 24.21 6.87 6.89
N SER A 77 24.72 6.70 5.66
CA SER A 77 25.84 5.81 5.41
C SER A 77 27.15 6.46 5.84
N PHE A 78 27.97 5.72 6.57
CA PHE A 78 29.30 6.14 6.96
C PHE A 78 30.30 5.81 5.86
N ASN A 79 31.16 6.77 5.53
CA ASN A 79 32.28 6.50 4.66
C ASN A 79 33.35 5.71 5.44
N ARG A 80 34.17 4.95 4.74
CA ARG A 80 35.23 4.12 5.30
C ARG A 80 36.23 4.91 6.17
N ASP A 81 36.37 6.19 5.92
CA ASP A 81 37.28 7.10 6.60
C ASP A 81 36.63 7.91 7.75
N GLY A 82 35.42 7.54 8.19
CA GLY A 82 34.74 8.17 9.33
C GLY A 82 34.09 9.52 9.08
N GLU A 83 34.32 10.15 7.93
CA GLU A 83 33.64 11.37 7.52
C GLU A 83 32.43 11.05 6.65
N ASN A 84 31.31 11.70 6.90
CA ASN A 84 30.15 11.68 6.00
C ASN A 84 29.96 13.08 5.35
N PRO A 85 30.78 13.45 4.37
CA PRO A 85 30.66 14.75 3.68
C PRO A 85 29.32 14.83 2.89
N ARG A 86 28.69 13.67 2.57
CA ARG A 86 27.43 13.59 1.83
C ARG A 86 26.22 13.83 2.70
N GLY A 87 26.29 13.58 4.02
CA GLY A 87 25.23 13.95 4.94
C GLY A 87 24.95 15.45 4.95
N LYS A 88 25.98 16.27 4.70
CA LYS A 88 25.85 17.72 4.57
C LYS A 88 25.37 18.16 3.18
N ARG A 89 25.72 17.42 2.11
CA ARG A 89 25.44 17.78 0.71
C ARG A 89 24.34 16.96 0.07
N TYR A 90 23.73 16.03 0.78
CA TYR A 90 22.69 15.14 0.24
C TYR A 90 21.57 15.90 -0.47
N TRP A 91 21.18 17.05 0.06
CA TRP A 91 20.13 17.90 -0.50
C TRP A 91 20.63 18.89 -1.55
N GLU A 92 21.91 19.27 -1.46
CA GLU A 92 22.54 20.23 -2.38
C GLU A 92 22.94 19.55 -3.70
N ASP A 93 23.44 18.32 -3.63
CA ASP A 93 23.94 17.56 -4.79
C ASP A 93 22.94 16.51 -5.29
N TYR A 94 21.64 16.66 -4.96
CA TYR A 94 20.63 15.73 -5.43
C TYR A 94 20.54 15.76 -6.95
N THR A 95 20.78 14.61 -7.58
CA THR A 95 20.56 14.39 -9.01
C THR A 95 19.52 13.28 -9.17
N ALA A 96 18.74 13.38 -10.24
CA ALA A 96 17.76 12.33 -10.57
C ALA A 96 18.45 10.97 -10.69
N ALA A 97 17.83 9.95 -10.15
CA ALA A 97 18.32 8.58 -10.24
C ALA A 97 18.30 8.10 -11.69
N ALA A 98 19.28 7.26 -12.06
CA ALA A 98 19.22 6.55 -13.34
C ALA A 98 17.94 5.72 -13.43
N PRO A 99 17.43 5.48 -14.66
CA PRO A 99 16.26 4.63 -14.84
C PRO A 99 16.45 3.27 -14.18
N HIS A 100 15.50 2.86 -13.34
CA HIS A 100 15.57 1.60 -12.61
C HIS A 100 14.17 1.05 -12.33
N HIS A 101 14.14 -0.20 -11.93
CA HIS A 101 12.92 -0.91 -11.58
C HIS A 101 12.77 -0.98 -10.07
N GLY A 102 11.53 -0.97 -9.59
CA GLY A 102 11.18 -1.21 -8.21
C GLY A 102 10.23 -2.38 -8.09
N VAL A 103 10.42 -3.20 -7.07
CA VAL A 103 9.50 -4.28 -6.71
C VAL A 103 9.17 -4.20 -5.25
N GLY A 104 7.99 -4.69 -4.88
CA GLY A 104 7.62 -4.72 -3.49
C GLY A 104 6.42 -5.60 -3.20
N VAL A 105 6.23 -5.87 -1.93
CA VAL A 105 5.11 -6.63 -1.39
C VAL A 105 4.49 -5.89 -0.22
N ASN A 106 3.18 -5.98 -0.10
CA ASN A 106 2.42 -5.41 1.00
C ASN A 106 1.42 -6.45 1.49
N ILE A 107 1.49 -6.79 2.75
CA ILE A 107 0.57 -7.72 3.42
C ILE A 107 -0.03 -6.97 4.60
N MET A 108 -1.35 -6.94 4.66
CA MET A 108 -2.08 -6.31 5.73
C MET A 108 -3.20 -7.19 6.23
N ASN A 109 -3.30 -7.31 7.55
CA ASN A 109 -4.40 -7.96 8.22
C ASN A 109 -5.12 -6.95 9.13
N TYR A 110 -6.41 -6.80 8.93
CA TYR A 110 -7.28 -5.95 9.74
C TYR A 110 -8.41 -6.76 10.34
N LYS A 111 -8.44 -6.83 11.66
CA LYS A 111 -9.48 -7.53 12.42
C LYS A 111 -10.28 -6.52 13.23
N THR A 112 -11.60 -6.56 13.10
CA THR A 112 -12.54 -5.72 13.86
C THR A 112 -13.75 -6.56 14.23
N GLY A 113 -13.94 -6.82 15.51
CA GLY A 113 -14.99 -7.70 15.99
C GLY A 113 -14.89 -9.08 15.36
N TYR A 114 -15.91 -9.50 14.64
CA TYR A 114 -16.03 -10.80 13.99
C TYR A 114 -15.53 -10.79 12.53
N ILE A 115 -15.11 -9.62 12.02
CA ILE A 115 -14.65 -9.43 10.65
C ILE A 115 -13.13 -9.41 10.61
N ASN A 116 -12.55 -10.30 9.80
CA ASN A 116 -11.13 -10.32 9.50
C ASN A 116 -10.91 -10.06 8.00
N ARG A 117 -10.09 -9.06 7.67
CA ARG A 117 -9.75 -8.71 6.29
C ARG A 117 -8.25 -8.85 6.07
N LEU A 118 -7.88 -9.67 5.10
CA LEU A 118 -6.50 -9.86 4.67
C LEU A 118 -6.34 -9.22 3.29
N TYR A 119 -5.30 -8.40 3.14
CA TYR A 119 -4.87 -7.82 1.88
C TYR A 119 -3.45 -8.28 1.61
N ALA A 120 -3.19 -8.76 0.41
CA ALA A 120 -1.85 -9.10 -0.03
C ALA A 120 -1.66 -8.63 -1.47
N THR A 121 -0.68 -7.77 -1.70
CA THR A 121 -0.39 -7.19 -3.01
C THR A 121 1.10 -7.24 -3.30
N ALA A 122 1.46 -7.59 -4.52
CA ALA A 122 2.79 -7.41 -5.09
C ALA A 122 2.77 -6.22 -6.02
N SER A 123 3.81 -5.41 -6.01
CA SER A 123 3.90 -4.20 -6.81
C SER A 123 5.18 -4.18 -7.65
N TYR A 124 5.06 -3.47 -8.75
CA TYR A 124 6.17 -3.16 -9.64
C TYR A 124 6.09 -1.68 -10.01
N ALA A 125 7.22 -1.02 -10.04
CA ALA A 125 7.34 0.36 -10.49
C ALA A 125 8.54 0.54 -11.42
N TYR A 126 8.43 1.53 -12.30
CA TYR A 126 9.53 1.98 -13.14
C TYR A 126 9.79 3.45 -12.87
N HIS A 127 11.03 3.77 -12.58
CA HIS A 127 11.50 5.11 -12.26
C HIS A 127 12.33 5.66 -13.40
N VAL A 128 12.09 6.92 -13.77
CA VAL A 128 12.82 7.63 -14.82
C VAL A 128 13.08 9.07 -14.41
N GLY A 129 14.29 9.56 -14.65
CA GLY A 129 14.61 10.98 -14.49
C GLY A 129 14.00 11.80 -15.63
N ILE A 130 13.18 12.78 -15.30
CA ILE A 130 12.63 13.74 -16.28
C ILE A 130 13.60 14.91 -16.46
N ASN A 131 14.17 15.39 -15.38
CA ASN A 131 15.13 16.48 -15.34
C ASN A 131 16.31 16.09 -14.46
N ALA A 132 17.35 16.93 -14.40
CA ALA A 132 18.51 16.68 -13.58
C ALA A 132 18.19 16.41 -12.09
N ASN A 133 17.09 16.97 -11.56
CA ASN A 133 16.74 16.89 -10.14
C ASN A 133 15.32 16.32 -9.89
N THR A 134 14.65 15.80 -10.91
CA THR A 134 13.25 15.33 -10.77
C THR A 134 13.07 13.97 -11.42
N ASN A 135 12.49 13.07 -10.69
CA ASN A 135 12.13 11.73 -11.13
C ASN A 135 10.61 11.57 -11.24
N LEU A 136 10.18 10.76 -12.18
CA LEU A 136 8.82 10.25 -12.27
C LEU A 136 8.85 8.73 -12.12
N ALA A 137 7.97 8.21 -11.31
CA ALA A 137 7.73 6.79 -11.19
C ALA A 137 6.29 6.46 -11.61
N ALA A 138 6.14 5.39 -12.36
CA ALA A 138 4.86 4.78 -12.67
C ALA A 138 4.87 3.35 -12.10
N GLY A 139 3.81 2.99 -11.38
CA GLY A 139 3.74 1.69 -10.74
C GLY A 139 2.35 1.08 -10.79
N PHE A 140 2.32 -0.23 -10.71
CA PHE A 140 1.10 -0.99 -10.54
C PHE A 140 1.28 -2.08 -9.48
N GLY A 141 0.17 -2.50 -8.88
CA GLY A 141 0.13 -3.56 -7.88
C GLY A 141 -0.97 -4.55 -8.22
N LEU A 142 -0.66 -5.83 -8.09
CA LEU A 142 -1.59 -6.94 -8.26
C LEU A 142 -1.67 -7.72 -6.97
N GLY A 143 -2.86 -8.16 -6.60
CA GLY A 143 -3.04 -8.90 -5.37
C GLY A 143 -4.45 -9.42 -5.18
N PHE A 144 -4.74 -9.71 -3.93
CA PHE A 144 -6.07 -10.16 -3.51
C PHE A 144 -6.43 -9.57 -2.15
N SER A 145 -7.72 -9.41 -1.94
CA SER A 145 -8.30 -9.09 -0.63
C SER A 145 -9.27 -10.20 -0.22
N GLY A 146 -9.07 -10.74 0.97
CA GLY A 146 -9.95 -11.75 1.57
C GLY A 146 -10.72 -11.15 2.75
N THR A 147 -12.02 -11.38 2.80
CA THR A 147 -12.85 -11.05 3.96
C THR A 147 -13.41 -12.33 4.54
N ASN A 148 -13.15 -12.54 5.83
CA ASN A 148 -13.66 -13.67 6.60
C ASN A 148 -14.51 -13.15 7.76
N ILE A 149 -15.70 -13.72 7.95
CA ILE A 149 -16.62 -13.40 9.04
C ILE A 149 -16.74 -14.62 9.96
N ASP A 150 -16.28 -14.48 11.21
CA ASP A 150 -16.41 -15.52 12.23
C ASP A 150 -17.83 -15.54 12.81
N ARG A 151 -18.62 -16.46 12.32
CA ARG A 151 -20.04 -16.59 12.70
C ARG A 151 -20.25 -17.30 14.03
N SER A 152 -19.28 -18.07 14.49
CA SER A 152 -19.40 -18.82 15.73
C SER A 152 -19.59 -17.93 16.96
N LYS A 153 -19.24 -16.64 16.80
CA LYS A 153 -19.31 -15.62 17.85
C LYS A 153 -20.46 -14.64 17.69
N ILE A 154 -21.32 -14.84 16.68
CA ILE A 154 -22.47 -13.97 16.45
C ILE A 154 -23.67 -14.60 17.15
N GLU A 155 -24.08 -14.03 18.27
CA GLU A 155 -25.33 -14.39 18.94
C GLU A 155 -26.50 -13.75 18.19
N LEU A 156 -27.38 -14.59 17.67
CA LEU A 156 -28.55 -14.16 16.90
C LEU A 156 -29.77 -14.16 17.79
N ALA A 157 -30.52 -13.07 17.79
CA ALA A 157 -31.81 -12.99 18.44
C ALA A 157 -32.84 -13.99 17.81
N ASN A 158 -32.66 -14.30 16.52
CA ASN A 158 -33.46 -15.32 15.82
C ASN A 158 -32.54 -16.23 14.98
N PRO A 159 -32.32 -17.50 15.37
CA PRO A 159 -31.45 -18.44 14.64
C PRO A 159 -31.92 -18.78 13.21
N PHE A 160 -33.17 -18.52 12.88
CA PHE A 160 -33.80 -18.84 11.59
C PHE A 160 -34.01 -17.60 10.69
N ASP A 161 -33.32 -16.49 10.93
CA ASP A 161 -33.45 -15.27 10.11
C ASP A 161 -33.00 -15.57 8.67
N PRO A 162 -33.89 -15.42 7.66
CA PRO A 162 -33.54 -15.66 6.25
C PRO A 162 -32.45 -14.77 5.73
N ALA A 163 -32.26 -13.53 6.28
CA ALA A 163 -31.21 -12.63 5.90
C ALA A 163 -29.82 -13.19 6.18
N ILE A 164 -29.69 -14.04 7.19
CA ILE A 164 -28.42 -14.68 7.56
C ILE A 164 -28.13 -15.89 6.69
N ASN A 165 -29.15 -16.62 6.30
CA ASN A 165 -29.00 -17.72 5.34
C ASN A 165 -28.62 -17.20 3.95
N ALA A 166 -29.10 -16.03 3.53
CA ALA A 166 -28.64 -15.36 2.31
C ALA A 166 -27.19 -14.88 2.40
N ALA A 167 -26.75 -14.40 3.58
CA ALA A 167 -25.37 -14.04 3.85
C ALA A 167 -24.44 -15.27 4.01
N THR A 168 -24.97 -16.51 3.98
CA THR A 168 -24.20 -17.76 4.18
C THR A 168 -23.18 -18.00 3.07
N GLY A 169 -23.43 -17.52 1.86
CA GLY A 169 -22.49 -17.58 0.73
C GLY A 169 -21.34 -16.58 0.79
N GLU A 170 -21.40 -15.55 1.66
CA GLU A 170 -20.44 -14.44 1.67
C GLU A 170 -19.40 -14.47 2.80
N SER A 171 -19.35 -15.55 3.60
CA SER A 171 -18.46 -15.63 4.78
C SER A 171 -16.97 -15.65 4.45
N ASN A 172 -16.60 -16.11 3.26
CA ASN A 172 -15.23 -16.15 2.77
C ASN A 172 -15.19 -15.62 1.33
N LYS A 173 -15.01 -14.32 1.18
CA LYS A 173 -14.93 -13.69 -0.14
C LYS A 173 -13.51 -13.28 -0.44
N ILE A 174 -12.98 -13.79 -1.55
CA ILE A 174 -11.66 -13.39 -2.07
C ILE A 174 -11.90 -12.57 -3.33
N ASN A 175 -11.40 -11.34 -3.35
CA ASN A 175 -11.49 -10.44 -4.50
C ASN A 175 -10.09 -10.15 -5.05
N PRO A 176 -9.90 -10.18 -6.37
CA PRO A 176 -8.67 -9.70 -6.98
C PRO A 176 -8.53 -8.19 -6.75
N GLU A 177 -7.31 -7.73 -6.62
CA GLU A 177 -6.99 -6.34 -6.36
C GLU A 177 -5.99 -5.84 -7.41
N LEU A 178 -6.33 -4.73 -8.06
CA LEU A 178 -5.48 -4.02 -9.00
C LEU A 178 -5.33 -2.59 -8.52
N ASN A 179 -4.09 -2.15 -8.38
CA ASN A 179 -3.72 -0.80 -7.98
C ASN A 179 -2.80 -0.21 -9.03
N ALA A 180 -2.89 1.10 -9.26
CA ALA A 180 -2.00 1.83 -10.14
C ALA A 180 -1.65 3.18 -9.54
N GLY A 181 -0.49 3.73 -9.88
CA GLY A 181 -0.08 5.02 -9.37
C GLY A 181 1.03 5.67 -10.16
N LEU A 182 1.11 6.97 -9.99
CA LEU A 182 2.19 7.81 -10.47
C LEU A 182 2.77 8.58 -9.29
N TRP A 183 4.09 8.75 -9.28
CA TRP A 183 4.81 9.46 -8.24
C TRP A 183 5.89 10.33 -8.84
N LEU A 184 5.77 11.63 -8.64
CA LEU A 184 6.78 12.62 -9.01
C LEU A 184 7.55 12.99 -7.75
N TYR A 185 8.87 12.96 -7.81
CA TYR A 185 9.70 13.27 -6.63
C TYR A 185 11.02 13.96 -6.98
N SER A 186 11.42 14.83 -6.08
CA SER A 186 12.66 15.60 -6.11
C SER A 186 13.19 15.72 -4.68
N SER A 187 14.33 16.38 -4.47
CA SER A 187 14.86 16.67 -3.12
C SER A 187 13.95 17.55 -2.28
N SER A 188 13.17 18.44 -2.91
CA SER A 188 12.41 19.49 -2.20
C SER A 188 10.90 19.29 -2.24
N TYR A 189 10.38 18.45 -3.13
CA TYR A 189 8.95 18.24 -3.29
C TYR A 189 8.64 16.84 -3.81
N PHE A 190 7.43 16.42 -3.55
CA PHE A 190 6.85 15.24 -4.17
C PHE A 190 5.37 15.46 -4.43
N ALA A 191 4.84 14.76 -5.42
CA ALA A 191 3.42 14.73 -5.73
C ALA A 191 3.07 13.34 -6.27
N GLY A 192 1.90 12.84 -5.92
CA GLY A 192 1.48 11.53 -6.38
C GLY A 192 -0.02 11.42 -6.56
N ILE A 193 -0.40 10.55 -7.47
CA ILE A 193 -1.77 10.12 -7.68
C ILE A 193 -1.81 8.60 -7.69
N SER A 194 -2.80 8.02 -7.05
CA SER A 194 -2.99 6.57 -7.05
C SER A 194 -4.46 6.21 -7.16
N ALA A 195 -4.73 5.13 -7.85
CA ALA A 195 -6.03 4.47 -7.90
C ALA A 195 -5.85 3.07 -7.30
N GLN A 196 -6.67 2.76 -6.31
CA GLN A 196 -6.66 1.48 -5.64
C GLN A 196 -7.97 0.76 -5.88
N GLN A 197 -7.95 -0.58 -5.86
CA GLN A 197 -9.15 -1.40 -6.09
C GLN A 197 -9.84 -1.06 -7.41
N ILE A 198 -9.08 -0.97 -8.49
CA ILE A 198 -9.59 -0.62 -9.81
C ILE A 198 -10.60 -1.66 -10.29
N ILE A 199 -10.44 -2.93 -9.87
CA ILE A 199 -11.39 -4.01 -10.17
C ILE A 199 -12.50 -3.97 -9.11
N PRO A 200 -13.76 -3.71 -9.52
CA PRO A 200 -14.87 -3.75 -8.59
C PRO A 200 -15.09 -5.17 -8.04
N SER A 201 -15.40 -5.28 -6.76
CA SER A 201 -15.54 -6.56 -6.02
C SER A 201 -16.70 -7.46 -6.48
N GLN A 202 -17.45 -7.07 -7.51
CA GLN A 202 -18.55 -7.86 -8.07
C GLN A 202 -18.11 -8.95 -9.05
N PHE A 203 -16.85 -8.96 -9.49
CA PHE A 203 -16.31 -10.08 -10.28
C PHE A 203 -16.03 -11.27 -9.34
N ILE A 204 -17.04 -12.07 -9.10
CA ILE A 204 -16.91 -13.39 -8.47
C ILE A 204 -16.54 -14.34 -9.60
N LEU A 205 -15.32 -14.86 -9.57
CA LEU A 205 -15.01 -16.09 -10.28
C LEU A 205 -15.75 -17.22 -9.54
N THR A 206 -16.87 -17.62 -10.09
CA THR A 206 -17.60 -18.83 -9.69
C THR A 206 -16.85 -20.06 -10.17
#